data_2e22ccd9f981a79e3e1d850086aa1ab7
#
_entry.id   2e22ccd9f981a79e3e1d850086aa1ab7
#
_cell.length_a   1.000
_cell.length_b   1.000
_cell.length_c   1.000
_cell.angle_alpha   90.00
_cell.angle_beta   90.00
_cell.angle_gamma   90.00
#
_symmetry.space_group_name_H-M   'P 1'
#
loop_
_entity.id
_entity.type
_entity.pdbx_description
1 polymer ?
#
loop_
_entity_poly.entity_id
_entity_poly.type
_entity_poly.pdbx_seq_one_letter_code
_entity_poly.pdbx_strand_id
1 'polypeptide(L)'
;VQALYALQNGFMGFEKNGLFFGERSGERVRIPIACYLVKTSDTTILFDTGLSPRAVPGLLRTDSLAAFTEADLLVNRLDSVGIEPANVDVVVLSHLHFDHAGGAFLFAKSELVAQQDEYAYASYPAGFFSGFYYKKNFDLPGYRWRLLDGDTEIVPGVTVLRSDGHTPGHQSLLIELPQTGPVILAGDCCYWQESIDKEIPPGVVWDPTRAMHSIKRLKTVARLMNGRIFPSHDPVFWASALKAPDAYH
;
A
#
# COMPACT_ATOMS: atom_id res chain seq x y z
N VAL A 1 9.54 16.95 -3.64
CA VAL A 1 8.74 16.46 -2.51
C VAL A 1 9.12 17.20 -1.25
N GLN A 2 8.17 17.47 -0.35
CA GLN A 2 8.41 18.20 0.91
C GLN A 2 8.42 17.25 2.11
N ALA A 3 7.47 16.29 2.17
CA ALA A 3 7.32 15.39 3.29
C ALA A 3 6.61 14.09 2.89
N LEU A 4 6.95 13.01 3.61
CA LEU A 4 6.27 11.71 3.59
C LEU A 4 5.82 11.36 5.01
N TYR A 5 4.53 11.20 5.21
CA TYR A 5 3.93 10.78 6.49
C TYR A 5 3.48 9.33 6.40
N ALA A 6 3.89 8.51 7.35
CA ALA A 6 3.36 7.16 7.51
C ALA A 6 2.15 7.17 8.44
N LEU A 7 0.99 6.77 7.92
CA LEU A 7 -0.30 6.77 8.61
C LEU A 7 -0.64 5.36 9.03
N GLN A 8 -0.67 5.09 10.34
CA GLN A 8 -1.07 3.77 10.83
C GLN A 8 -2.58 3.60 10.70
N ASN A 9 -3.00 2.60 9.96
CA ASN A 9 -4.42 2.24 9.78
C ASN A 9 -4.75 0.92 10.50
N GLY A 10 -4.28 0.78 11.74
CA GLY A 10 -4.52 -0.38 12.59
C GLY A 10 -3.62 -1.57 12.32
N PHE A 11 -4.04 -2.73 12.86
CA PHE A 11 -3.33 -4.00 12.74
C PHE A 11 -4.31 -5.12 12.39
N MET A 12 -3.84 -6.09 11.63
CA MET A 12 -4.59 -7.29 11.26
C MET A 12 -3.84 -8.56 11.66
N GLY A 13 -4.57 -9.60 12.08
CA GLY A 13 -4.02 -10.92 12.26
C GLY A 13 -3.95 -11.66 10.93
N PHE A 14 -2.78 -12.18 10.59
CA PHE A 14 -2.58 -12.89 9.33
C PHE A 14 -1.79 -14.18 9.54
N GLU A 15 -1.98 -15.17 8.68
CA GLU A 15 -1.19 -16.40 8.71
C GLU A 15 0.15 -16.21 8.00
N LYS A 16 1.23 -16.70 8.59
CA LYS A 16 2.58 -16.51 8.07
C LYS A 16 2.80 -17.15 6.70
N ASN A 17 2.07 -18.23 6.40
CA ASN A 17 2.05 -18.85 5.08
C ASN A 17 1.50 -17.92 3.97
N GLY A 18 0.67 -16.94 4.33
CA GLY A 18 0.22 -15.90 3.41
C GLY A 18 1.25 -14.77 3.20
N LEU A 19 2.22 -14.64 4.13
CA LEU A 19 3.27 -13.62 4.04
C LEU A 19 4.46 -14.07 3.19
N PHE A 20 4.83 -15.35 3.28
CA PHE A 20 6.02 -15.88 2.61
C PHE A 20 5.68 -17.07 1.74
N PHE A 21 6.04 -17.00 0.48
CA PHE A 21 5.86 -18.10 -0.46
C PHE A 21 6.63 -19.36 -0.01
N GLY A 22 5.91 -20.47 0.09
CA GLY A 22 6.50 -21.74 0.53
C GLY A 22 6.55 -21.94 2.04
N GLU A 23 6.18 -20.95 2.84
CA GLU A 23 6.00 -21.09 4.30
C GLU A 23 4.83 -22.05 4.59
N ARG A 24 5.00 -22.94 5.57
CA ARG A 24 4.02 -23.99 5.88
C ARG A 24 3.58 -24.00 7.35
N SER A 25 4.10 -23.07 8.16
CA SER A 25 3.63 -22.96 9.55
C SER A 25 2.21 -22.40 9.58
N GLY A 26 1.38 -22.91 10.47
CA GLY A 26 0.09 -22.31 10.80
C GLY A 26 0.19 -21.14 11.78
N GLU A 27 1.39 -20.56 11.94
CA GLU A 27 1.63 -19.46 12.84
C GLU A 27 0.85 -18.22 12.38
N ARG A 28 0.12 -17.61 13.31
CA ARG A 28 -0.56 -16.34 13.09
C ARG A 28 0.23 -15.20 13.71
N VAL A 29 0.42 -14.18 12.94
CA VAL A 29 1.18 -12.98 13.33
C VAL A 29 0.31 -11.74 13.19
N ARG A 30 0.66 -10.71 13.95
CA ARG A 30 0.04 -9.41 13.87
C ARG A 30 0.84 -8.53 12.90
N ILE A 31 0.18 -8.03 11.87
CA ILE A 31 0.78 -7.17 10.86
C ILE A 31 0.20 -5.76 10.91
N PRO A 32 1.01 -4.70 10.71
CA PRO A 32 0.52 -3.34 10.58
C PRO A 32 -0.17 -3.15 9.23
N ILE A 33 -1.18 -2.29 9.19
CA ILE A 33 -1.74 -1.74 7.95
C ILE A 33 -1.36 -0.26 7.90
N ALA A 34 -0.77 0.16 6.80
CA ALA A 34 -0.24 1.50 6.63
C ALA A 34 -0.73 2.15 5.34
N CYS A 35 -0.96 3.45 5.42
CA CYS A 35 -1.12 4.33 4.26
C CYS A 35 -0.02 5.39 4.33
N TYR A 36 0.30 6.01 3.22
CA TYR A 36 1.34 7.04 3.20
C TYR A 36 0.86 8.30 2.51
N LEU A 37 1.05 9.44 3.17
CA LEU A 37 0.72 10.75 2.60
C LEU A 37 2.00 11.44 2.14
N VAL A 38 2.07 11.79 0.88
CA VAL A 38 3.17 12.53 0.26
C VAL A 38 2.72 13.96 0.02
N LYS A 39 3.47 14.93 0.51
CA LYS A 39 3.25 16.36 0.24
C LYS A 39 4.33 16.90 -0.69
N THR A 40 3.91 17.52 -1.77
CA THR A 40 4.77 18.36 -2.61
C THR A 40 4.43 19.84 -2.39
N SER A 41 5.00 20.76 -3.18
CA SER A 41 4.61 22.18 -3.14
C SER A 41 3.14 22.39 -3.51
N ASP A 42 2.63 21.60 -4.45
CA ASP A 42 1.37 21.89 -5.14
C ASP A 42 0.38 20.72 -5.13
N THR A 43 0.80 19.53 -4.69
CA THR A 43 0.00 18.32 -4.79
C THR A 43 0.09 17.48 -3.51
N THR A 44 -1.03 16.99 -3.03
CA THR A 44 -1.15 16.05 -1.93
C THR A 44 -1.52 14.67 -2.49
N ILE A 45 -0.66 13.68 -2.27
CA ILE A 45 -0.81 12.33 -2.81
C ILE A 45 -0.95 11.35 -1.65
N LEU A 46 -1.92 10.46 -1.73
CA LEU A 46 -2.07 9.36 -0.79
C LEU A 46 -1.70 8.03 -1.49
N PHE A 47 -0.82 7.25 -0.88
CA PHE A 47 -0.51 5.88 -1.31
C PHE A 47 -1.24 4.90 -0.41
N ASP A 48 -2.16 4.14 -0.97
CA ASP A 48 -3.13 3.24 -0.36
C ASP A 48 -4.11 3.94 0.60
N THR A 49 -5.23 3.29 0.86
CA THR A 49 -6.32 3.80 1.68
C THR A 49 -6.70 2.89 2.84
N GLY A 50 -5.96 1.81 3.01
CA GLY A 50 -6.05 0.90 4.15
C GLY A 50 -7.38 0.18 4.30
N LEU A 51 -7.61 -0.29 5.53
CA LEU A 51 -8.84 -0.93 5.97
C LEU A 51 -9.94 0.11 6.25
N SER A 52 -11.19 -0.33 6.13
CA SER A 52 -12.36 0.47 6.50
C SER A 52 -13.47 -0.41 7.07
N PRO A 53 -14.22 0.05 8.08
CA PRO A 53 -15.42 -0.65 8.56
C PRO A 53 -16.48 -0.88 7.47
N ARG A 54 -16.50 -0.04 6.42
CA ARG A 54 -17.35 -0.23 5.25
C ARG A 54 -16.92 -1.45 4.44
N ALA A 55 -15.62 -1.69 4.32
CA ALA A 55 -15.06 -2.84 3.62
C ALA A 55 -15.19 -4.11 4.48
N VAL A 56 -14.82 -4.03 5.75
CA VAL A 56 -14.75 -5.16 6.68
C VAL A 56 -15.71 -4.93 7.84
N PRO A 57 -16.94 -5.50 7.81
CA PRO A 57 -17.87 -5.41 8.93
C PRO A 57 -17.24 -5.97 10.23
N GLY A 58 -17.46 -5.27 11.35
CA GLY A 58 -16.89 -5.66 12.64
C GLY A 58 -15.38 -5.41 12.79
N LEU A 59 -14.82 -4.55 11.94
CA LEU A 59 -13.40 -4.19 11.99
C LEU A 59 -13.00 -3.50 13.30
N LEU A 60 -13.86 -2.65 13.85
CA LEU A 60 -13.60 -1.95 15.12
C LEU A 60 -13.53 -2.96 16.27
N ARG A 61 -12.35 -3.48 16.53
CA ARG A 61 -12.06 -4.47 17.57
C ARG A 61 -10.60 -4.43 17.98
N THR A 62 -10.32 -4.94 19.17
CA THR A 62 -8.95 -5.19 19.65
C THR A 62 -8.91 -6.57 20.29
N ASP A 63 -8.04 -7.42 19.77
CA ASP A 63 -7.70 -8.73 20.33
C ASP A 63 -6.18 -8.96 20.22
N SER A 64 -5.70 -10.16 20.50
CA SER A 64 -4.26 -10.47 20.46
C SER A 64 -3.63 -10.34 19.06
N LEU A 65 -4.43 -10.46 18.02
CA LEU A 65 -3.94 -10.49 16.62
C LEU A 65 -4.40 -9.27 15.80
N ALA A 66 -5.53 -8.66 16.15
CA ALA A 66 -6.05 -7.52 15.43
C ALA A 66 -6.33 -6.35 16.37
N ALA A 67 -6.01 -5.15 15.95
CA ALA A 67 -6.38 -3.94 16.67
C ALA A 67 -6.73 -2.86 15.66
N PHE A 68 -8.00 -2.48 15.66
CA PHE A 68 -8.50 -1.38 14.86
C PHE A 68 -9.51 -0.59 15.70
N THR A 69 -9.23 0.67 15.90
CA THR A 69 -10.02 1.60 16.72
C THR A 69 -10.49 2.78 15.87
N GLU A 70 -11.32 3.64 16.41
CA GLU A 70 -11.70 4.88 15.73
C GLU A 70 -10.49 5.77 15.40
N ALA A 71 -9.45 5.77 16.25
CA ALA A 71 -8.22 6.50 15.98
C ALA A 71 -7.47 5.99 14.74
N ASP A 72 -7.73 4.75 14.31
CA ASP A 72 -7.11 4.14 13.14
C ASP A 72 -7.89 4.43 11.85
N LEU A 73 -9.08 5.00 11.93
CA LEU A 73 -9.83 5.46 10.75
C LEU A 73 -8.97 6.44 9.94
N LEU A 74 -8.90 6.22 8.64
CA LEU A 74 -8.04 7.02 7.76
C LEU A 74 -8.36 8.52 7.83
N VAL A 75 -9.62 8.90 8.02
CA VAL A 75 -10.03 10.30 8.22
C VAL A 75 -9.36 10.91 9.46
N ASN A 76 -9.28 10.18 10.57
CA ASN A 76 -8.65 10.65 11.81
C ASN A 76 -7.12 10.69 11.69
N ARG A 77 -6.54 9.76 10.90
CA ARG A 77 -5.11 9.78 10.59
C ARG A 77 -4.72 10.96 9.71
N LEU A 78 -5.53 11.28 8.71
CA LEU A 78 -5.32 12.48 7.87
C LEU A 78 -5.50 13.76 8.69
N ASP A 79 -6.50 13.83 9.56
CA ASP A 79 -6.73 14.97 10.44
C ASP A 79 -5.52 15.25 11.36
N SER A 80 -4.84 14.19 11.84
CA SER A 80 -3.63 14.34 12.67
C SER A 80 -2.47 15.08 11.99
N VAL A 81 -2.50 15.21 10.67
CA VAL A 81 -1.54 15.99 9.86
C VAL A 81 -2.20 17.18 9.15
N GLY A 82 -3.41 17.56 9.58
CA GLY A 82 -4.14 18.73 9.10
C GLY A 82 -4.67 18.59 7.66
N ILE A 83 -4.98 17.35 7.22
CA ILE A 83 -5.48 17.08 5.86
C ILE A 83 -6.88 16.48 5.94
N GLU A 84 -7.82 17.06 5.22
CA GLU A 84 -9.13 16.47 4.96
C GLU A 84 -9.07 15.58 3.71
N PRO A 85 -9.86 14.49 3.63
CA PRO A 85 -9.92 13.65 2.43
C PRO A 85 -10.21 14.44 1.14
N ALA A 86 -10.98 15.51 1.23
CA ALA A 86 -11.33 16.38 0.10
C ALA A 86 -10.15 17.18 -0.46
N ASN A 87 -9.05 17.28 0.31
CA ASN A 87 -7.82 17.99 -0.04
C ASN A 87 -6.69 17.04 -0.50
N VAL A 88 -7.00 15.77 -0.72
CA VAL A 88 -6.11 14.82 -1.38
C VAL A 88 -6.38 14.88 -2.88
N ASP A 89 -5.37 15.28 -3.66
CA ASP A 89 -5.50 15.47 -5.11
C ASP A 89 -5.46 14.13 -5.86
N VAL A 90 -4.53 13.26 -5.44
CA VAL A 90 -4.26 11.97 -6.10
C VAL A 90 -4.21 10.85 -5.07
N VAL A 91 -4.88 9.74 -5.35
CA VAL A 91 -4.77 8.49 -4.58
C VAL A 91 -4.13 7.43 -5.49
N VAL A 92 -2.93 7.03 -5.16
CA VAL A 92 -2.23 5.92 -5.82
C VAL A 92 -2.51 4.65 -5.04
N LEU A 93 -3.19 3.70 -5.66
CA LEU A 93 -3.46 2.39 -5.05
C LEU A 93 -2.39 1.40 -5.54
N SER A 94 -1.66 0.81 -4.59
CA SER A 94 -0.66 -0.23 -4.92
C SER A 94 -1.30 -1.39 -5.66
N HIS A 95 -2.48 -1.77 -5.19
CA HIS A 95 -3.39 -2.74 -5.78
C HIS A 95 -4.78 -2.61 -5.13
N LEU A 96 -5.75 -3.46 -5.54
CA LEU A 96 -7.15 -3.27 -5.15
C LEU A 96 -7.67 -4.28 -4.11
N HIS A 97 -6.79 -4.90 -3.31
CA HIS A 97 -7.23 -5.69 -2.16
C HIS A 97 -7.87 -4.80 -1.09
N PHE A 98 -8.69 -5.43 -0.25
CA PHE A 98 -9.56 -4.71 0.71
C PHE A 98 -8.80 -3.91 1.78
N ASP A 99 -7.58 -4.29 2.08
CA ASP A 99 -6.72 -3.64 3.07
C ASP A 99 -5.83 -2.52 2.49
N HIS A 100 -5.88 -2.34 1.17
CA HIS A 100 -5.24 -1.23 0.45
C HIS A 100 -6.27 -0.26 -0.15
N ALA A 101 -7.37 -0.77 -0.69
CA ALA A 101 -8.42 0.03 -1.32
C ALA A 101 -9.66 0.26 -0.43
N GLY A 102 -9.65 -0.21 0.83
CA GLY A 102 -10.83 -0.19 1.70
C GLY A 102 -11.40 1.17 2.01
N GLY A 103 -10.56 2.21 2.04
CA GLY A 103 -10.96 3.59 2.28
C GLY A 103 -11.13 4.45 1.03
N ALA A 104 -10.99 3.90 -0.19
CA ALA A 104 -11.01 4.68 -1.43
C ALA A 104 -12.30 5.48 -1.63
N PHE A 105 -13.41 5.04 -1.05
CA PHE A 105 -14.70 5.75 -1.10
C PHE A 105 -14.68 7.15 -0.48
N LEU A 106 -13.68 7.49 0.33
CA LEU A 106 -13.49 8.81 0.94
C LEU A 106 -13.00 9.85 -0.07
N PHE A 107 -12.46 9.41 -1.20
CA PHE A 107 -11.71 10.23 -2.14
C PHE A 107 -12.42 10.43 -3.49
N ALA A 108 -13.74 10.67 -3.47
CA ALA A 108 -14.54 10.85 -4.68
C ALA A 108 -14.12 12.07 -5.55
N LYS A 109 -13.39 13.03 -4.97
CA LYS A 109 -12.88 14.20 -5.68
C LYS A 109 -11.46 14.03 -6.22
N SER A 110 -10.71 13.04 -5.71
CA SER A 110 -9.33 12.77 -6.09
C SER A 110 -9.26 12.05 -7.45
N GLU A 111 -8.11 12.11 -8.10
CA GLU A 111 -7.77 11.19 -9.17
C GLU A 111 -7.28 9.87 -8.55
N LEU A 112 -7.92 8.75 -8.91
CA LEU A 112 -7.51 7.41 -8.47
C LEU A 112 -6.57 6.79 -9.51
N VAL A 113 -5.40 6.32 -9.07
CA VAL A 113 -4.37 5.79 -9.95
C VAL A 113 -4.12 4.32 -9.66
N ALA A 114 -4.22 3.47 -10.66
CA ALA A 114 -3.86 2.06 -10.63
C ALA A 114 -3.33 1.61 -11.99
N GLN A 115 -2.69 0.44 -12.05
CA GLN A 115 -2.39 -0.19 -13.33
C GLN A 115 -3.69 -0.70 -13.98
N GLN A 116 -3.76 -0.63 -15.30
CA GLN A 116 -4.90 -1.12 -16.07
C GLN A 116 -5.17 -2.61 -15.83
N ASP A 117 -4.10 -3.42 -15.75
CA ASP A 117 -4.21 -4.85 -15.48
C ASP A 117 -4.80 -5.13 -14.09
N GLU A 118 -4.48 -4.29 -13.08
CA GLU A 118 -5.05 -4.40 -11.73
C GLU A 118 -6.55 -4.15 -11.74
N TYR A 119 -6.96 -3.05 -12.34
CA TYR A 119 -8.39 -2.69 -12.42
C TYR A 119 -9.20 -3.74 -13.20
N ALA A 120 -8.66 -4.22 -14.30
CA ALA A 120 -9.30 -5.26 -15.11
C ALA A 120 -9.44 -6.58 -14.32
N TYR A 121 -8.37 -7.01 -13.65
CA TYR A 121 -8.38 -8.24 -12.86
C TYR A 121 -9.29 -8.13 -11.64
N ALA A 122 -9.22 -7.04 -10.89
CA ALA A 122 -10.07 -6.80 -9.72
C ALA A 122 -11.56 -6.80 -10.05
N SER A 123 -11.93 -6.44 -11.28
CA SER A 123 -13.31 -6.45 -11.76
C SER A 123 -13.87 -7.87 -11.91
N TYR A 124 -13.01 -8.86 -12.27
CA TYR A 124 -13.37 -10.27 -12.46
C TYR A 124 -12.23 -11.20 -11.99
N PRO A 125 -11.92 -11.22 -10.68
CA PRO A 125 -10.81 -12.00 -10.17
C PRO A 125 -11.09 -13.50 -10.26
N ALA A 126 -10.02 -14.30 -10.38
CA ALA A 126 -10.12 -15.76 -10.23
C ALA A 126 -10.75 -16.12 -8.89
N GLY A 127 -11.55 -17.19 -8.83
CA GLY A 127 -12.38 -17.53 -7.68
C GLY A 127 -11.63 -17.63 -6.35
N PHE A 128 -10.40 -18.14 -6.35
CA PHE A 128 -9.57 -18.24 -5.14
C PHE A 128 -9.00 -16.89 -4.67
N PHE A 129 -9.00 -15.85 -5.52
CA PHE A 129 -8.63 -14.48 -5.17
C PHE A 129 -9.83 -13.58 -4.87
N SER A 130 -11.05 -14.01 -5.19
CA SER A 130 -12.25 -13.17 -5.10
C SER A 130 -12.52 -12.62 -3.69
N GLY A 131 -12.05 -13.31 -2.64
CA GLY A 131 -12.19 -12.87 -1.25
C GLY A 131 -11.34 -11.65 -0.87
N PHE A 132 -10.37 -11.26 -1.69
CA PHE A 132 -9.54 -10.09 -1.45
C PHE A 132 -10.07 -8.82 -2.12
N TYR A 133 -10.92 -8.95 -3.15
CA TYR A 133 -11.43 -7.83 -3.95
C TYR A 133 -12.88 -7.50 -3.62
N TYR A 134 -13.13 -6.31 -3.12
CA TYR A 134 -14.48 -5.82 -2.85
C TYR A 134 -14.83 -4.68 -3.80
N LYS A 135 -15.59 -4.96 -4.87
CA LYS A 135 -16.01 -3.97 -5.88
C LYS A 135 -16.55 -2.67 -5.29
N LYS A 136 -17.30 -2.76 -4.18
CA LYS A 136 -17.81 -1.59 -3.46
C LYS A 136 -16.75 -0.60 -2.97
N ASN A 137 -15.46 -0.98 -3.00
CA ASN A 137 -14.38 -0.11 -2.57
C ASN A 137 -13.83 0.73 -3.74
N PHE A 138 -13.83 0.20 -4.96
CA PHE A 138 -13.17 0.83 -6.10
C PHE A 138 -14.08 1.04 -7.34
N ASP A 139 -15.21 0.34 -7.42
CA ASP A 139 -16.15 0.46 -8.54
C ASP A 139 -17.36 1.30 -8.10
N LEU A 140 -17.15 2.61 -7.90
CA LEU A 140 -18.17 3.55 -7.50
C LEU A 140 -18.42 4.59 -8.59
N PRO A 141 -19.71 4.98 -8.82
CA PRO A 141 -20.03 6.02 -9.76
C PRO A 141 -19.31 7.35 -9.45
N GLY A 142 -18.78 7.98 -10.47
CA GLY A 142 -18.15 9.30 -10.36
C GLY A 142 -16.66 9.27 -10.02
N TYR A 143 -16.06 8.12 -9.79
CA TYR A 143 -14.62 8.03 -9.62
C TYR A 143 -13.87 8.38 -10.90
N ARG A 144 -12.80 9.16 -10.77
CA ARG A 144 -11.91 9.53 -11.86
C ARG A 144 -10.67 8.64 -11.81
N TRP A 145 -10.65 7.62 -12.66
CA TRP A 145 -9.53 6.70 -12.78
C TRP A 145 -8.53 7.17 -13.83
N ARG A 146 -7.26 7.22 -13.43
CA ARG A 146 -6.11 7.24 -14.31
C ARG A 146 -5.48 5.85 -14.30
N LEU A 147 -5.76 5.08 -15.34
CA LEU A 147 -5.24 3.72 -15.50
C LEU A 147 -3.91 3.79 -16.24
N LEU A 148 -2.86 3.25 -15.61
CA LEU A 148 -1.49 3.26 -16.10
C LEU A 148 -1.14 1.96 -16.80
N ASP A 149 -0.14 2.01 -17.67
CA ASP A 149 0.53 0.85 -18.25
C ASP A 149 2.04 1.01 -18.06
N GLY A 150 2.57 0.45 -16.98
CA GLY A 150 3.99 0.52 -16.62
C GLY A 150 4.35 1.65 -15.66
N ASP A 151 5.65 1.99 -15.66
CA ASP A 151 6.20 3.04 -14.79
C ASP A 151 5.73 4.42 -15.25
N THR A 152 5.37 5.26 -14.29
CA THR A 152 4.85 6.60 -14.61
C THR A 152 5.22 7.60 -13.52
N GLU A 153 5.83 8.70 -13.90
CA GLU A 153 5.96 9.84 -12.99
C GLU A 153 4.60 10.52 -12.81
N ILE A 154 4.15 10.62 -11.56
CA ILE A 154 2.87 11.27 -11.19
C ILE A 154 3.07 12.77 -11.12
N VAL A 155 4.08 13.20 -10.38
CA VAL A 155 4.58 14.58 -10.29
C VAL A 155 6.10 14.50 -10.10
N PRO A 156 6.87 15.58 -10.33
CA PRO A 156 8.32 15.56 -10.16
C PRO A 156 8.75 14.99 -8.79
N GLY A 157 9.57 13.93 -8.84
CA GLY A 157 10.07 13.22 -7.66
C GLY A 157 9.12 12.22 -7.02
N VAL A 158 7.97 11.91 -7.68
CA VAL A 158 7.05 10.84 -7.26
C VAL A 158 6.70 9.96 -8.46
N THR A 159 7.24 8.75 -8.48
CA THR A 159 7.12 7.83 -9.62
C THR A 159 6.47 6.51 -9.20
N VAL A 160 5.42 6.12 -9.89
CA VAL A 160 4.88 4.75 -9.82
C VAL A 160 5.84 3.80 -10.52
N LEU A 161 6.19 2.71 -9.86
CA LEU A 161 6.96 1.60 -10.41
C LEU A 161 6.05 0.37 -10.50
N ARG A 162 5.80 -0.14 -11.70
CA ARG A 162 5.07 -1.40 -11.85
C ARG A 162 5.87 -2.53 -11.18
N SER A 163 5.24 -3.25 -10.27
CA SER A 163 5.85 -4.33 -9.46
C SER A 163 4.90 -5.52 -9.35
N ASP A 164 4.41 -5.97 -10.49
CA ASP A 164 3.44 -7.07 -10.62
C ASP A 164 3.99 -8.41 -10.09
N GLY A 165 3.04 -9.29 -9.75
CA GLY A 165 3.31 -10.63 -9.21
C GLY A 165 2.44 -10.95 -8.01
N HIS A 166 2.37 -10.10 -6.98
CA HIS A 166 1.38 -10.23 -5.91
C HIS A 166 -0.04 -10.19 -6.51
N THR A 167 -0.30 -9.19 -7.31
CA THR A 167 -1.45 -9.10 -8.22
C THR A 167 -0.97 -8.78 -9.65
N PRO A 168 -1.81 -8.95 -10.69
CA PRO A 168 -1.40 -8.72 -12.09
C PRO A 168 -0.95 -7.30 -12.40
N GLY A 169 -1.46 -6.32 -11.67
CA GLY A 169 -1.14 -4.90 -11.88
C GLY A 169 -0.66 -4.21 -10.62
N HIS A 170 -0.04 -4.95 -9.68
CA HIS A 170 0.57 -4.34 -8.50
C HIS A 170 1.60 -3.27 -8.88
N GLN A 171 1.64 -2.19 -8.11
CA GLN A 171 2.59 -1.09 -8.27
C GLN A 171 3.12 -0.59 -6.92
N SER A 172 4.38 -0.17 -6.92
CA SER A 172 5.08 0.47 -5.81
C SER A 172 5.23 1.97 -6.07
N LEU A 173 5.58 2.76 -5.07
CA LEU A 173 5.78 4.20 -5.22
C LEU A 173 7.19 4.60 -4.82
N LEU A 174 7.95 5.19 -5.75
CA LEU A 174 9.24 5.82 -5.50
C LEU A 174 9.02 7.30 -5.17
N ILE A 175 9.65 7.78 -4.10
CA ILE A 175 9.55 9.14 -3.60
C ILE A 175 10.96 9.67 -3.36
N GLU A 176 11.30 10.79 -3.98
CA GLU A 176 12.60 11.45 -3.82
C GLU A 176 12.50 12.54 -2.76
N LEU A 177 12.95 12.23 -1.54
CA LEU A 177 12.94 13.14 -0.40
C LEU A 177 14.29 13.86 -0.28
N PRO A 178 14.30 15.19 0.00
CA PRO A 178 15.52 15.98 -0.07
C PRO A 178 16.55 15.67 1.03
N GLN A 179 16.10 15.21 2.20
CA GLN A 179 16.98 14.90 3.35
C GLN A 179 17.10 13.41 3.60
N THR A 180 15.96 12.69 3.53
CA THR A 180 15.90 11.25 3.74
C THR A 180 16.53 10.46 2.59
N GLY A 181 16.56 11.06 1.38
CA GLY A 181 16.90 10.38 0.14
C GLY A 181 15.71 9.61 -0.44
N PRO A 182 15.92 8.87 -1.54
CA PRO A 182 14.88 8.12 -2.20
C PRO A 182 14.30 7.00 -1.32
N VAL A 183 12.97 6.91 -1.29
CA VAL A 183 12.22 5.87 -0.58
C VAL A 183 11.29 5.17 -1.57
N ILE A 184 11.29 3.86 -1.58
CA ILE A 184 10.34 3.04 -2.33
C ILE A 184 9.34 2.44 -1.34
N LEU A 185 8.08 2.83 -1.43
CA LEU A 185 6.99 2.15 -0.75
C LEU A 185 6.65 0.90 -1.56
N ALA A 186 7.02 -0.27 -1.03
CA ALA A 186 6.96 -1.51 -1.79
C ALA A 186 5.53 -1.99 -2.08
N GLY A 187 4.55 -1.59 -1.25
CA GLY A 187 3.27 -2.27 -1.22
C GLY A 187 3.48 -3.77 -0.96
N ASP A 188 2.58 -4.59 -1.45
CA ASP A 188 2.62 -6.04 -1.24
C ASP A 188 3.55 -6.81 -2.18
N CYS A 189 4.39 -6.08 -2.93
CA CYS A 189 5.57 -6.67 -3.55
C CYS A 189 6.53 -7.23 -2.49
N CYS A 190 6.64 -6.56 -1.34
CA CYS A 190 7.48 -6.98 -0.21
C CYS A 190 6.76 -6.74 1.11
N TYR A 191 6.29 -7.81 1.76
CA TYR A 191 5.61 -7.70 3.04
C TYR A 191 6.56 -7.36 4.20
N TRP A 192 7.73 -8.00 4.25
CA TRP A 192 8.70 -7.85 5.33
C TRP A 192 10.11 -7.58 4.77
N GLN A 193 10.99 -7.05 5.63
CA GLN A 193 12.40 -6.87 5.29
C GLN A 193 13.05 -8.19 4.87
N GLU A 194 12.66 -9.29 5.51
CA GLU A 194 13.12 -10.64 5.16
C GLU A 194 12.78 -11.02 3.71
N SER A 195 11.61 -10.60 3.21
CA SER A 195 11.20 -10.81 1.80
C SER A 195 12.15 -10.09 0.84
N ILE A 196 12.58 -8.87 1.22
CA ILE A 196 13.53 -8.07 0.43
C ILE A 196 14.91 -8.73 0.45
N ASP A 197 15.41 -9.08 1.62
CA ASP A 197 16.76 -9.59 1.81
C ASP A 197 16.96 -10.93 1.10
N LYS A 198 16.03 -11.84 1.28
CA LYS A 198 16.09 -13.21 0.76
C LYS A 198 15.39 -13.40 -0.59
N GLU A 199 14.78 -12.34 -1.14
CA GLU A 199 14.04 -12.38 -2.41
C GLU A 199 12.90 -13.41 -2.41
N ILE A 200 12.17 -13.47 -1.28
CA ILE A 200 11.04 -14.39 -1.10
C ILE A 200 9.75 -13.68 -1.54
N PRO A 201 9.01 -14.21 -2.54
CA PRO A 201 7.71 -13.68 -2.93
C PRO A 201 6.70 -13.69 -1.78
N PRO A 202 5.64 -12.86 -1.85
CA PRO A 202 4.49 -12.98 -0.97
C PRO A 202 3.89 -14.39 -1.00
N GLY A 203 3.27 -14.84 0.10
CA GLY A 203 2.54 -16.11 0.13
C GLY A 203 1.20 -16.01 -0.60
N VAL A 204 0.48 -14.89 -0.42
CA VAL A 204 -0.65 -14.54 -1.29
C VAL A 204 -0.07 -13.93 -2.56
N VAL A 205 -0.07 -14.67 -3.65
CA VAL A 205 0.62 -14.29 -4.88
C VAL A 205 -0.09 -14.82 -6.12
N TRP A 206 -0.27 -13.96 -7.12
CA TRP A 206 -0.81 -14.33 -8.43
C TRP A 206 0.22 -15.07 -9.29
N ASP A 207 1.46 -14.55 -9.36
CA ASP A 207 2.59 -15.16 -10.08
C ASP A 207 3.88 -14.98 -9.26
N PRO A 208 4.37 -16.04 -8.61
CA PRO A 208 5.55 -15.95 -7.76
C PRO A 208 6.83 -15.65 -8.53
N THR A 209 6.93 -16.01 -9.81
CA THR A 209 8.10 -15.71 -10.64
C THR A 209 8.16 -14.21 -10.94
N ARG A 210 7.04 -13.61 -11.33
CA ARG A 210 6.95 -12.17 -11.53
C ARG A 210 7.20 -11.40 -10.24
N ALA A 211 6.62 -11.83 -9.12
CA ALA A 211 6.85 -11.22 -7.81
C ALA A 211 8.34 -11.21 -7.45
N MET A 212 9.06 -12.33 -7.65
CA MET A 212 10.50 -12.38 -7.44
C MET A 212 11.26 -11.41 -8.36
N HIS A 213 10.88 -11.30 -9.63
CA HIS A 213 11.49 -10.32 -10.54
C HIS A 213 11.23 -8.88 -10.09
N SER A 214 10.02 -8.59 -9.61
CA SER A 214 9.66 -7.28 -9.08
C SER A 214 10.48 -6.93 -7.84
N ILE A 215 10.65 -7.85 -6.89
CA ILE A 215 11.53 -7.67 -5.72
C ILE A 215 12.96 -7.31 -6.16
N LYS A 216 13.55 -8.09 -7.06
CA LYS A 216 14.91 -7.84 -7.59
C LYS A 216 15.02 -6.49 -8.27
N ARG A 217 13.98 -6.11 -9.02
CA ARG A 217 13.92 -4.81 -9.68
C ARG A 217 13.89 -3.67 -8.68
N LEU A 218 13.01 -3.72 -7.67
CA LEU A 218 12.96 -2.69 -6.62
C LEU A 218 14.28 -2.58 -5.86
N LYS A 219 14.94 -3.70 -5.53
CA LYS A 219 16.28 -3.72 -4.93
C LYS A 219 17.32 -3.03 -5.82
N THR A 220 17.26 -3.28 -7.12
CA THR A 220 18.18 -2.67 -8.09
C THR A 220 17.95 -1.16 -8.17
N VAL A 221 16.70 -0.70 -8.28
CA VAL A 221 16.36 0.73 -8.29
C VAL A 221 16.82 1.40 -6.99
N ALA A 222 16.49 0.84 -5.84
CA ALA A 222 16.92 1.37 -4.54
C ALA A 222 18.46 1.50 -4.46
N ARG A 223 19.19 0.47 -4.86
CA ARG A 223 20.65 0.49 -4.86
C ARG A 223 21.22 1.57 -5.81
N LEU A 224 20.69 1.69 -7.02
CA LEU A 224 21.16 2.69 -8.00
C LEU A 224 20.90 4.12 -7.55
N MET A 225 19.82 4.36 -6.84
CA MET A 225 19.44 5.66 -6.33
C MET A 225 19.96 5.95 -4.92
N ASN A 226 20.70 5.01 -4.30
CA ASN A 226 21.10 5.06 -2.88
C ASN A 226 19.89 5.28 -1.96
N GLY A 227 18.78 4.63 -2.30
CA GLY A 227 17.50 4.73 -1.61
C GLY A 227 17.20 3.54 -0.69
N ARG A 228 16.04 3.57 -0.06
CA ARG A 228 15.56 2.55 0.86
C ARG A 228 14.22 1.98 0.39
N ILE A 229 13.93 0.72 0.73
CA ILE A 229 12.63 0.10 0.48
C ILE A 229 11.90 -0.01 1.82
N PHE A 230 10.66 0.47 1.88
CA PHE A 230 9.77 0.31 3.02
C PHE A 230 8.82 -0.86 2.73
N PRO A 231 8.88 -1.95 3.50
CA PRO A 231 7.96 -3.08 3.40
C PRO A 231 6.57 -2.68 3.88
N SER A 232 5.52 -3.38 3.41
CA SER A 232 4.14 -3.01 3.70
C SER A 232 3.66 -3.45 5.10
N HIS A 233 3.99 -4.66 5.52
CA HIS A 233 3.37 -5.32 6.66
C HIS A 233 4.35 -5.79 7.73
N ASP A 234 5.59 -5.31 7.72
CA ASP A 234 6.62 -5.72 8.66
C ASP A 234 6.44 -5.06 10.04
N PRO A 235 6.12 -5.80 11.09
CA PRO A 235 5.92 -5.22 12.43
C PRO A 235 7.22 -4.68 13.05
N VAL A 236 8.38 -5.23 12.67
CA VAL A 236 9.69 -4.77 13.19
C VAL A 236 10.07 -3.44 12.54
N PHE A 237 9.95 -3.36 11.21
CA PHE A 237 10.13 -2.09 10.49
C PHE A 237 9.17 -1.03 11.03
N TRP A 238 7.87 -1.38 11.15
CA TRP A 238 6.85 -0.45 11.58
C TRP A 238 7.05 0.08 13.00
N ALA A 239 7.60 -0.73 13.91
CA ALA A 239 7.91 -0.31 15.27
C ALA A 239 8.94 0.84 15.29
N SER A 240 9.89 0.85 14.36
CA SER A 240 10.97 1.84 14.26
C SER A 240 10.69 2.99 13.27
N ALA A 241 9.67 2.86 12.41
CA ALA A 241 9.32 3.89 11.43
C ALA A 241 8.82 5.17 12.11
N LEU A 242 9.17 6.33 11.54
CA LEU A 242 8.50 7.58 11.87
C LEU A 242 7.03 7.49 11.45
N LYS A 243 6.14 7.93 12.33
CA LYS A 243 4.70 7.92 12.10
C LYS A 243 4.14 9.33 12.28
N ALA A 244 3.08 9.62 11.55
CA ALA A 244 2.36 10.87 11.74
C ALA A 244 2.07 11.14 13.23
N PRO A 245 2.26 12.41 13.73
CA PRO A 245 2.48 13.62 12.93
C PRO A 245 3.93 13.86 12.45
N ASP A 246 4.90 13.00 12.85
CA ASP A 246 6.28 13.10 12.36
C ASP A 246 6.38 12.66 10.90
N ALA A 247 7.35 13.21 10.16
CA ALA A 247 7.53 12.97 8.73
C ALA A 247 8.99 12.70 8.34
N TYR A 248 9.14 12.03 7.21
CA TYR A 248 10.41 11.96 6.46
C TYR A 248 10.48 13.18 5.51
N HIS A 249 11.68 13.81 5.42
CA HIS A 249 11.91 15.00 4.60
C HIS A 249 13.01 14.80 3.56
#